data_0ba7742d40d0c09d9978bd948401566d
#
_entry.id   0ba7742d40d0c09d9978bd948401566d
#
_cell.length_a   1.000
_cell.length_b   1.000
_cell.length_c   1.000
_cell.angle_alpha   90.00
_cell.angle_beta   90.00
_cell.angle_gamma   90.00
#
_symmetry.space_group_name_H-M   'P 1'
#
loop_
_entity.id
_entity.type
_entity.pdbx_description
1 polymer ?
#
loop_
_entity_poly.entity_id
_entity_poly.type
_entity_poly.pdbx_seq_one_letter_code
_entity_poly.pdbx_strand_id
1 'polypeptide(L)'
;MHTFTVLYYRVDDETTLEEFFSAVHLPLLEGLPGLRTVAIGRVMGQPLGQSRFTLTVEATFDDRAALEAALATETGIILMNALRPWAENRLIAWYYADAFREER
;
A
#
# COMPACT_ATOMS: atom_id res chain seq x y z
N MET A 1 -13.54 0.40 9.81
CA MET A 1 -12.88 0.41 8.49
C MET A 1 -11.78 -0.64 8.45
N HIS A 2 -11.46 -1.11 7.28
CA HIS A 2 -10.40 -2.10 7.10
C HIS A 2 -9.40 -1.57 6.08
N THR A 3 -8.11 -1.72 6.36
CA THR A 3 -7.06 -1.13 5.52
C THR A 3 -6.14 -2.19 4.96
N PHE A 4 -5.60 -1.89 3.78
CA PHE A 4 -4.48 -2.61 3.19
C PHE A 4 -3.34 -1.60 3.05
N THR A 5 -2.25 -1.85 3.75
CA THR A 5 -1.11 -0.94 3.81
C THR A 5 0.12 -1.57 3.20
N VAL A 6 0.82 -0.79 2.38
CA VAL A 6 2.11 -1.15 1.80
C VAL A 6 3.12 -0.10 2.22
N LEU A 7 4.22 -0.54 2.79
CA LEU A 7 5.34 0.31 3.18
C LEU A 7 6.55 -0.06 2.33
N TYR A 8 7.05 0.91 1.56
CA TYR A 8 8.23 0.69 0.73
C TYR A 8 9.49 0.97 1.53
N TYR A 9 10.36 -0.02 1.60
CA TYR A 9 11.68 0.18 2.20
C TYR A 9 12.50 1.12 1.34
N ARG A 10 13.41 1.85 1.98
CA ARG A 10 14.36 2.70 1.29
C ARG A 10 15.29 1.83 0.45
N VAL A 11 15.49 2.21 -0.80
CA VAL A 11 16.35 1.51 -1.77
C VAL A 11 17.29 2.52 -2.44
N ASP A 12 18.38 2.02 -3.01
CA ASP A 12 19.32 2.88 -3.74
C ASP A 12 18.71 3.41 -5.04
N ASP A 13 17.96 2.56 -5.75
CA ASP A 13 17.31 2.96 -7.01
C ASP A 13 15.87 3.41 -6.75
N GLU A 14 15.72 4.65 -6.29
CA GLU A 14 14.41 5.23 -6.04
C GLU A 14 13.62 5.47 -7.34
N THR A 15 14.29 5.60 -8.48
CA THR A 15 13.61 5.78 -9.77
C THR A 15 12.79 4.55 -10.12
N THR A 16 13.34 3.35 -9.97
CA THR A 16 12.61 2.11 -10.22
C THR A 16 11.41 1.98 -9.27
N LEU A 17 11.58 2.33 -8.00
CA LEU A 17 10.49 2.31 -7.02
C LEU A 17 9.38 3.27 -7.43
N GLU A 18 9.72 4.50 -7.76
CA GLU A 18 8.73 5.52 -8.17
C GLU A 18 8.00 5.12 -9.44
N GLU A 19 8.70 4.56 -10.42
CA GLU A 19 8.08 4.09 -11.67
C GLU A 19 7.09 2.96 -11.39
N PHE A 20 7.47 1.99 -10.57
CA PHE A 20 6.58 0.90 -10.20
C PHE A 20 5.35 1.43 -9.44
N PHE A 21 5.55 2.29 -8.46
CA PHE A 21 4.46 2.84 -7.68
C PHE A 21 3.48 3.61 -8.58
N SER A 22 3.97 4.52 -9.40
CA SER A 22 3.11 5.40 -10.21
C SER A 22 2.50 4.72 -11.43
N ALA A 23 3.19 3.77 -12.03
CA ALA A 23 2.72 3.10 -13.25
C ALA A 23 1.94 1.82 -12.98
N VAL A 24 2.16 1.15 -11.86
CA VAL A 24 1.59 -0.16 -11.57
C VAL A 24 0.76 -0.16 -10.29
N HIS A 25 1.38 0.13 -9.15
CA HIS A 25 0.73 0.00 -7.85
C HIS A 25 -0.49 0.92 -7.71
N LEU A 26 -0.29 2.22 -7.90
CA LEU A 26 -1.35 3.19 -7.69
C LEU A 26 -2.51 3.02 -8.66
N PRO A 27 -2.30 2.89 -9.98
CA PRO A 27 -3.41 2.69 -10.91
C PRO A 27 -4.22 1.43 -10.64
N LEU A 28 -3.59 0.32 -10.30
CA LEU A 28 -4.29 -0.92 -9.96
C LEU A 28 -5.09 -0.76 -8.66
N LEU A 29 -4.48 -0.12 -7.66
CA LEU A 29 -5.16 0.15 -6.40
C LEU A 29 -6.40 1.01 -6.60
N GLU A 30 -6.29 2.08 -7.39
CA GLU A 30 -7.39 2.99 -7.68
C GLU A 30 -8.52 2.31 -8.48
N GLY A 31 -8.22 1.23 -9.17
CA GLY A 31 -9.20 0.43 -9.91
C GLY A 31 -9.98 -0.57 -9.05
N LEU A 32 -9.67 -0.71 -7.76
CA LEU A 32 -10.35 -1.66 -6.89
C LEU A 32 -11.76 -1.19 -6.55
N PRO A 33 -12.79 -2.04 -6.72
CA PRO A 33 -14.14 -1.69 -6.30
C PRO A 33 -14.23 -1.59 -4.78
N GLY A 34 -15.04 -0.65 -4.30
CA GLY A 34 -15.23 -0.47 -2.86
C GLY A 34 -14.14 0.32 -2.16
N LEU A 35 -13.11 0.74 -2.86
CA LEU A 35 -12.07 1.59 -2.31
C LEU A 35 -12.66 2.93 -1.88
N ARG A 36 -12.40 3.34 -0.63
CA ARG A 36 -12.88 4.60 -0.08
C ARG A 36 -11.84 5.71 -0.19
N THR A 37 -10.65 5.45 0.32
CA THR A 37 -9.56 6.43 0.29
C THR A 37 -8.23 5.74 0.07
N VAL A 38 -7.28 6.49 -0.49
CA VAL A 38 -5.87 6.11 -0.53
C VAL A 38 -5.09 7.23 0.12
N ALA A 39 -4.32 6.89 1.16
CA ALA A 39 -3.41 7.84 1.79
C ALA A 39 -1.98 7.48 1.37
N ILE A 40 -1.30 8.46 0.80
CA ILE A 40 0.08 8.29 0.34
C ILE A 40 0.96 9.19 1.19
N GLY A 41 1.96 8.60 1.84
CA GLY A 41 2.92 9.33 2.65
C GLY A 41 4.32 9.18 2.12
N ARG A 42 5.04 10.29 1.96
CA ARG A 42 6.47 10.24 1.69
C ARG A 42 7.18 10.48 3.00
N VAL A 43 8.01 9.50 3.39
CA VAL A 43 8.67 9.55 4.68
C VAL A 43 9.83 10.54 4.62
N MET A 44 9.73 11.62 5.38
CA MET A 44 10.73 12.68 5.40
C MET A 44 11.73 12.52 6.54
N GLY A 45 11.42 11.67 7.52
CA GLY A 45 12.29 11.44 8.65
C GLY A 45 11.59 10.65 9.76
N GLN A 46 12.28 10.50 10.87
CA GLN A 46 11.72 9.87 12.07
C GLN A 46 12.39 10.49 13.30
N PRO A 47 11.81 10.31 14.49
CA PRO A 47 12.35 10.95 15.71
C PRO A 47 13.79 10.59 16.03
N LEU A 48 14.21 9.36 15.72
CA LEU A 48 15.56 8.91 16.02
C LEU A 48 16.10 8.08 14.87
N GLY A 49 17.25 8.49 14.35
CA GLY A 49 17.91 7.80 13.24
C GLY A 49 17.22 8.02 11.89
N GLN A 50 17.66 7.26 10.90
CA GLN A 50 17.11 7.32 9.55
C GLN A 50 15.99 6.28 9.41
N SER A 51 14.86 6.68 8.81
CA SER A 51 13.76 5.75 8.56
C SER A 51 14.17 4.68 7.55
N ARG A 52 13.71 3.45 7.80
CA ARG A 52 13.87 2.33 6.86
C ARG A 52 12.93 2.46 5.68
N PHE A 53 11.86 3.24 5.82
CA PHE A 53 10.83 3.37 4.81
C PHE A 53 10.93 4.70 4.08
N THR A 54 10.53 4.73 2.83
CA THR A 54 10.52 5.95 2.02
C THR A 54 9.12 6.34 1.56
N LEU A 55 8.21 5.37 1.42
CA LEU A 55 6.86 5.60 0.90
C LEU A 55 5.87 4.71 1.63
N THR A 56 4.73 5.28 2.00
CA THR A 56 3.63 4.54 2.60
C THR A 56 2.38 4.69 1.76
N VAL A 57 1.63 3.61 1.58
CA VAL A 57 0.40 3.60 0.79
C VAL A 57 -0.67 2.85 1.59
N GLU A 58 -1.72 3.56 1.99
CA GLU A 58 -2.80 2.97 2.77
C GLU A 58 -4.11 3.07 2.03
N ALA A 59 -4.70 1.93 1.71
CA ALA A 59 -6.01 1.84 1.08
C ALA A 59 -7.06 1.49 2.12
N THR A 60 -8.16 2.22 2.13
CA THR A 60 -9.23 2.05 3.13
C THR A 60 -10.52 1.57 2.47
N PHE A 61 -11.13 0.56 3.09
CA PHE A 61 -12.42 -0.04 2.71
C PHE A 61 -13.38 0.05 3.90
N ASP A 62 -14.69 -0.10 3.64
CA ASP A 62 -15.69 -0.02 4.70
C ASP A 62 -15.47 -1.06 5.78
N ASP A 63 -15.16 -2.30 5.37
CA ASP A 63 -14.96 -3.41 6.26
C ASP A 63 -14.08 -4.48 5.62
N ARG A 64 -13.81 -5.55 6.35
CA ARG A 64 -12.99 -6.66 5.88
C ARG A 64 -13.59 -7.34 4.65
N ALA A 65 -14.91 -7.52 4.63
CA ALA A 65 -15.58 -8.18 3.51
C ALA A 65 -15.42 -7.39 2.22
N ALA A 66 -15.50 -6.05 2.29
CA ALA A 66 -15.29 -5.17 1.14
C ALA A 66 -13.87 -5.28 0.60
N LEU A 67 -12.87 -5.32 1.49
CA LEU A 67 -11.47 -5.50 1.08
C LEU A 67 -11.27 -6.87 0.43
N GLU A 68 -11.74 -7.93 1.06
CA GLU A 68 -11.61 -9.29 0.52
C GLU A 68 -12.28 -9.41 -0.86
N ALA A 69 -13.46 -8.82 -1.02
CA ALA A 69 -14.15 -8.80 -2.31
C ALA A 69 -13.35 -8.05 -3.38
N ALA A 70 -12.77 -6.90 -3.03
CA ALA A 70 -11.95 -6.11 -3.94
C ALA A 70 -10.72 -6.89 -4.41
N LEU A 71 -10.03 -7.56 -3.49
CA LEU A 71 -8.83 -8.34 -3.81
C LEU A 71 -9.13 -9.62 -4.59
N ALA A 72 -10.37 -10.09 -4.56
CA ALA A 72 -10.81 -11.26 -5.33
C ALA A 72 -11.15 -10.93 -6.78
N THR A 73 -11.25 -9.65 -7.13
CA THR A 73 -11.48 -9.23 -8.51
C THR A 73 -10.24 -9.46 -9.38
N GLU A 74 -10.41 -9.42 -10.69
CA GLU A 74 -9.28 -9.54 -11.62
C GLU A 74 -8.22 -8.47 -11.33
N THR A 75 -8.65 -7.22 -11.14
CA THR A 75 -7.74 -6.11 -10.80
C THR A 75 -7.00 -6.38 -9.49
N GLY A 76 -7.71 -6.87 -8.48
CA GLY A 76 -7.11 -7.21 -7.19
C GLY A 76 -6.07 -8.32 -7.30
N ILE A 77 -6.36 -9.34 -8.08
CA ILE A 77 -5.42 -10.45 -8.32
C ILE A 77 -4.16 -9.95 -9.03
N ILE A 78 -4.33 -9.11 -10.05
CA ILE A 78 -3.21 -8.50 -10.78
C ILE A 78 -2.37 -7.65 -9.82
N LEU A 79 -3.01 -6.83 -8.99
CA LEU A 79 -2.32 -5.99 -8.02
C LEU A 79 -1.48 -6.84 -7.05
N MET A 80 -2.08 -7.85 -6.44
CA MET A 80 -1.37 -8.70 -5.48
C MET A 80 -0.22 -9.45 -6.13
N ASN A 81 -0.40 -9.92 -7.37
CA ASN A 81 0.68 -10.57 -8.12
C ASN A 81 1.80 -9.60 -8.49
N ALA A 82 1.47 -8.33 -8.75
CA ALA A 82 2.49 -7.31 -9.03
C ALA A 82 3.31 -6.95 -7.78
N LEU A 83 2.66 -6.93 -6.61
CA LEU A 83 3.33 -6.60 -5.34
C LEU A 83 4.15 -7.76 -4.77
N ARG A 84 3.78 -9.00 -5.09
CA ARG A 84 4.41 -10.17 -4.51
C ARG A 84 5.93 -10.22 -4.67
N PRO A 85 6.52 -9.97 -5.85
CA PRO A 85 7.99 -9.97 -5.99
C PRO A 85 8.66 -8.94 -5.09
N TRP A 86 8.03 -7.79 -4.89
CA TRP A 86 8.54 -6.76 -3.99
C TRP A 86 8.57 -7.25 -2.55
N ALA A 87 7.51 -7.95 -2.13
CA ALA A 87 7.44 -8.53 -0.78
C ALA A 87 8.45 -9.66 -0.61
N GLU A 88 8.55 -10.56 -1.58
CA GLU A 88 9.48 -11.69 -1.55
C GLU A 88 10.94 -11.23 -1.51
N ASN A 89 11.26 -10.13 -2.16
CA ASN A 89 12.59 -9.54 -2.15
C ASN A 89 12.80 -8.56 -0.99
N ARG A 90 11.86 -8.49 -0.06
CA ARG A 90 11.94 -7.63 1.14
C ARG A 90 12.09 -6.15 0.81
N LEU A 91 11.45 -5.73 -0.28
CA LEU A 91 11.42 -4.33 -0.70
C LEU A 91 10.19 -3.59 -0.20
N ILE A 92 9.17 -4.34 0.23
CA ILE A 92 7.98 -3.80 0.89
C ILE A 92 7.65 -4.61 2.13
N ALA A 93 7.02 -3.95 3.09
CA ALA A 93 6.23 -4.58 4.14
C ALA A 93 4.76 -4.32 3.80
N TRP A 94 3.88 -5.28 4.02
CA TRP A 94 2.47 -5.13 3.74
C TRP A 94 1.63 -5.83 4.79
N TYR A 95 0.45 -5.28 5.05
CA TYR A 95 -0.44 -5.86 6.05
C TYR A 95 -1.88 -5.37 5.89
N TYR A 96 -2.79 -6.10 6.49
CA TYR A 96 -4.17 -5.66 6.69
C TYR A 96 -4.36 -5.22 8.13
N ALA A 97 -5.26 -4.29 8.35
CA ALA A 97 -5.57 -3.84 9.70
C ALA A 97 -7.03 -3.40 9.80
N ASP A 98 -7.64 -3.67 10.96
CA ASP A 98 -8.85 -2.97 11.33
C ASP A 98 -8.43 -1.57 11.77
N ALA A 99 -9.10 -0.56 11.24
CA ALA A 99 -8.78 0.82 11.53
C ALA A 99 -10.02 1.52 12.10
N PHE A 100 -9.79 2.34 13.10
CA PHE A 100 -10.84 3.20 13.66
C PHE A 100 -10.21 4.54 13.97
N ARG A 101 -11.07 5.56 13.94
CA ARG A 101 -10.64 6.94 14.17
C ARG A 101 -11.27 7.44 15.45
N GLU A 102 -10.47 8.07 16.28
CA GLU A 102 -10.92 8.77 17.48
C GLU A 102 -10.89 10.26 17.20
N GLU A 103 -12.05 10.92 17.38
CA GLU A 103 -12.13 12.37 17.25
C GLU A 103 -11.56 13.03 18.50
N ARG A 104 -10.81 14.13 18.32
CA ARG A 104 -10.18 14.86 19.41
C ARG A 104 -10.71 16.29 19.48
#